data_c17bdc3c5619254a8a99c69f2ad3419d
#
_entry.id   c17bdc3c5619254a8a99c69f2ad3419d
#
_cell.length_a   1.000
_cell.length_b   1.000
_cell.length_c   1.000
_cell.angle_alpha   90.00
_cell.angle_beta   90.00
_cell.angle_gamma   90.00
#
_symmetry.space_group_name_H-M   'P 1'
#
loop_
_entity.id
_entity.type
_entity.pdbx_description
1 polymer ?
#
loop_
_entity_poly.entity_id
_entity_poly.type
_entity_poly.pdbx_seq_one_letter_code
_entity_poly.pdbx_strand_id
1 'polypeptide(L)'
;MNNRIKELRTKLLKKGDGKKYTQKEFADKLELSENFIWQIEKGDRTPSDRTVSDICREFGVNRVWLETGVGEPFQPKDKREELKAVFADVLSGRQSDKNAFIEAVAQLPDDIFPVLVKSWIAAAEEMKQKLKEKE
;
A
#
# COMPACT_ATOMS: atom_id res chain seq x y z
N MET A 1 9.88 -19.21 -6.46
CA MET A 1 9.16 -18.58 -5.34
C MET A 1 10.05 -18.33 -4.12
N ASN A 2 10.75 -19.33 -3.59
CA ASN A 2 11.56 -19.20 -2.36
C ASN A 2 12.64 -18.12 -2.41
N ASN A 3 13.42 -18.05 -3.50
CA ASN A 3 14.41 -17.00 -3.71
C ASN A 3 13.77 -15.60 -3.79
N ARG A 4 12.53 -15.50 -4.31
CA ARG A 4 11.82 -14.22 -4.41
C ARG A 4 11.34 -13.72 -3.05
N ILE A 5 11.02 -14.59 -2.10
CA ILE A 5 10.70 -14.21 -0.73
C ILE A 5 11.91 -13.58 -0.04
N LYS A 6 13.09 -14.17 -0.20
CA LYS A 6 14.35 -13.59 0.28
C LYS A 6 14.67 -12.26 -0.41
N GLU A 7 14.52 -12.20 -1.73
CA GLU A 7 14.69 -10.98 -2.52
C GLU A 7 13.73 -9.88 -2.05
N LEU A 8 12.45 -10.19 -1.88
CA LEU A 8 11.45 -9.29 -1.35
C LEU A 8 11.85 -8.71 -0.01
N ARG A 9 12.16 -9.56 0.99
CA ARG A 9 12.57 -9.13 2.32
C ARG A 9 13.77 -8.18 2.28
N THR A 10 14.74 -8.46 1.42
CA THR A 10 15.94 -7.64 1.29
C THR A 10 15.72 -6.33 0.53
N LYS A 11 14.68 -6.23 -0.29
CA LYS A 11 14.26 -4.99 -0.97
C LYS A 11 13.31 -4.13 -0.12
N LEU A 12 12.56 -4.75 0.78
CA LEU A 12 11.66 -4.03 1.68
C LEU A 12 12.44 -3.14 2.65
N LEU A 13 12.04 -1.89 2.74
CA LEU A 13 12.55 -0.93 3.73
C LEU A 13 11.48 -0.72 4.80
N LYS A 14 11.90 -0.74 6.06
CA LYS A 14 11.02 -0.46 7.20
C LYS A 14 10.60 1.00 7.20
N LYS A 15 9.33 1.24 7.46
CA LYS A 15 8.82 2.60 7.68
C LYS A 15 9.43 3.15 8.96
N GLY A 16 10.13 4.28 8.85
CA GLY A 16 10.69 5.02 9.98
C GLY A 16 12.21 5.04 10.03
N ASP A 17 12.92 3.93 9.89
CA ASP A 17 14.38 3.88 9.93
C ASP A 17 15.05 3.56 8.59
N GLY A 18 14.28 3.21 7.56
CA GLY A 18 14.78 2.87 6.23
C GLY A 18 15.65 1.62 6.16
N LYS A 19 15.71 0.83 7.24
CA LYS A 19 16.50 -0.41 7.26
C LYS A 19 15.73 -1.58 6.64
N LYS A 20 16.48 -2.56 6.15
CA LYS A 20 15.92 -3.80 5.61
C LYS A 20 15.35 -4.67 6.73
N TYR A 21 14.36 -5.48 6.40
CA TYR A 21 13.83 -6.47 7.33
C TYR A 21 14.82 -7.61 7.58
N THR A 22 15.06 -7.95 8.85
CA THR A 22 15.67 -9.22 9.23
C THR A 22 14.68 -10.37 9.03
N GLN A 23 15.15 -11.63 9.03
CA GLN A 23 14.26 -12.79 8.95
C GLN A 23 13.25 -12.81 10.10
N LYS A 24 13.72 -12.48 11.31
CA LYS A 24 12.89 -12.39 12.51
C LYS A 24 11.79 -11.34 12.36
N GLU A 25 12.14 -10.12 12.02
CA GLU A 25 11.17 -9.02 11.86
C GLU A 25 10.16 -9.28 10.74
N PHE A 26 10.60 -9.93 9.65
CA PHE A 26 9.72 -10.33 8.56
C PHE A 26 8.75 -11.44 8.99
N ALA A 27 9.23 -12.40 9.79
CA ALA A 27 8.43 -13.46 10.38
C ALA A 27 7.40 -12.90 11.38
N ASP A 28 7.83 -12.00 12.28
CA ASP A 28 6.97 -11.36 13.28
C ASP A 28 5.80 -10.59 12.62
N LYS A 29 6.04 -9.93 11.47
CA LYS A 29 5.00 -9.26 10.68
C LYS A 29 3.94 -10.21 10.12
N LEU A 30 4.31 -11.44 9.88
CA LEU A 30 3.45 -12.48 9.31
C LEU A 30 2.90 -13.45 10.39
N GLU A 31 3.19 -13.17 11.66
CA GLU A 31 2.85 -14.06 12.79
C GLU A 31 3.41 -15.50 12.62
N LEU A 32 4.62 -15.58 12.02
CA LEU A 32 5.34 -16.81 11.73
C LEU A 32 6.62 -16.90 12.56
N SER A 33 7.19 -18.09 12.67
CA SER A 33 8.50 -18.25 13.29
C SER A 33 9.64 -17.88 12.33
N GLU A 34 10.73 -17.34 12.86
CA GLU A 34 11.94 -17.04 12.08
C GLU A 34 12.47 -18.28 11.37
N ASN A 35 12.47 -19.43 12.05
CA ASN A 35 12.90 -20.71 11.47
C ASN A 35 12.05 -21.11 10.27
N PHE A 36 10.74 -20.81 10.28
CA PHE A 36 9.87 -21.07 9.14
C PHE A 36 10.28 -20.24 7.92
N ILE A 37 10.54 -18.95 8.11
CA ILE A 37 11.03 -18.08 7.04
C ILE A 37 12.39 -18.53 6.53
N TRP A 38 13.32 -18.89 7.43
CA TRP A 38 14.61 -19.41 7.05
C TRP A 38 14.50 -20.68 6.18
N GLN A 39 13.66 -21.65 6.56
CA GLN A 39 13.42 -22.86 5.77
C GLN A 39 12.86 -22.56 4.38
N ILE A 40 11.95 -21.61 4.28
CA ILE A 40 11.41 -21.16 2.99
C ILE A 40 12.52 -20.53 2.14
N GLU A 41 13.28 -19.59 2.69
CA GLU A 41 14.33 -18.88 1.96
C GLU A 41 15.46 -19.83 1.49
N LYS A 42 15.73 -20.87 2.26
CA LYS A 42 16.70 -21.92 1.91
C LYS A 42 16.18 -22.88 0.83
N GLY A 43 14.87 -22.98 0.69
CA GLY A 43 14.24 -23.89 -0.26
C GLY A 43 13.82 -25.24 0.33
N ASP A 44 14.05 -25.43 1.63
CA ASP A 44 13.70 -26.68 2.34
C ASP A 44 12.18 -26.80 2.54
N ARG A 45 11.44 -25.68 2.41
CA ARG A 45 10.00 -25.65 2.58
C ARG A 45 9.31 -24.74 1.56
N THR A 46 8.17 -25.21 1.06
CA THR A 46 7.31 -24.40 0.18
C THR A 46 6.28 -23.65 1.03
N PRO A 47 6.12 -22.33 0.86
CA PRO A 47 5.08 -21.58 1.55
C PRO A 47 3.71 -22.05 1.11
N SER A 48 2.76 -22.12 2.06
CA SER A 48 1.36 -22.41 1.76
C SER A 48 0.71 -21.24 1.03
N ASP A 49 -0.43 -21.49 0.38
CA ASP A 49 -1.23 -20.46 -0.28
C ASP A 49 -1.64 -19.35 0.69
N ARG A 50 -1.97 -19.69 1.94
CA ARG A 50 -2.23 -18.75 3.00
C ARG A 50 -1.02 -17.86 3.29
N THR A 51 0.16 -18.46 3.44
CA THR A 51 1.41 -17.71 3.68
C THR A 51 1.70 -16.74 2.53
N VAL A 52 1.50 -17.16 1.28
CA VAL A 52 1.65 -16.29 0.10
C VAL A 52 0.68 -15.13 0.15
N SER A 53 -0.59 -15.38 0.48
CA SER A 53 -1.63 -14.35 0.59
C SER A 53 -1.32 -13.36 1.71
N ASP A 54 -0.83 -13.85 2.86
CA ASP A 54 -0.45 -12.99 3.99
C ASP A 54 0.74 -12.09 3.64
N ILE A 55 1.75 -12.60 2.93
CA ILE A 55 2.87 -11.81 2.41
C ILE A 55 2.37 -10.71 1.46
N CYS A 56 1.51 -11.07 0.51
CA CYS A 56 0.98 -10.12 -0.46
C CYS A 56 0.19 -9.00 0.22
N ARG A 57 -0.64 -9.33 1.20
CA ARG A 57 -1.47 -8.39 1.95
C ARG A 57 -0.63 -7.47 2.85
N GLU A 58 0.29 -8.04 3.63
CA GLU A 58 1.07 -7.27 4.61
C GLU A 58 2.07 -6.32 3.95
N PHE A 59 2.69 -6.73 2.86
CA PHE A 59 3.75 -5.96 2.21
C PHE A 59 3.34 -5.32 0.87
N GLY A 60 2.08 -5.46 0.45
CA GLY A 60 1.59 -4.91 -0.82
C GLY A 60 2.25 -5.51 -2.05
N VAL A 61 2.56 -6.80 -2.01
CA VAL A 61 3.32 -7.52 -3.05
C VAL A 61 2.38 -8.05 -4.11
N ASN A 62 2.82 -7.95 -5.36
CA ASN A 62 2.14 -8.59 -6.48
C ASN A 62 2.28 -10.12 -6.39
N ARG A 63 1.16 -10.82 -6.24
CA ARG A 63 1.13 -12.28 -6.13
C ARG A 63 1.72 -12.96 -7.37
N VAL A 64 1.38 -12.48 -8.57
CA VAL A 64 1.90 -13.04 -9.81
C VAL A 64 3.42 -12.94 -9.85
N TRP A 65 3.98 -11.80 -9.46
CA TRP A 65 5.43 -11.66 -9.35
C TRP A 65 6.02 -12.61 -8.31
N LEU A 66 5.41 -12.73 -7.14
CA LEU A 66 5.92 -13.58 -6.07
C LEU A 66 5.95 -15.06 -6.49
N GLU A 67 4.93 -15.52 -7.18
CA GLU A 67 4.81 -16.92 -7.63
C GLU A 67 5.62 -17.21 -8.90
N THR A 68 5.57 -16.35 -9.90
CA THR A 68 6.11 -16.58 -11.25
C THR A 68 7.38 -15.81 -11.57
N GLY A 69 7.59 -14.66 -10.93
CA GLY A 69 8.65 -13.72 -11.26
C GLY A 69 8.29 -12.73 -12.39
N VAL A 70 7.07 -12.80 -12.93
CA VAL A 70 6.61 -11.94 -14.01
C VAL A 70 6.00 -10.66 -13.45
N GLY A 71 6.36 -9.51 -14.02
CA GLY A 71 5.87 -8.19 -13.62
C GLY A 71 6.68 -7.55 -12.50
N GLU A 72 6.13 -6.51 -11.90
CA GLU A 72 6.78 -5.77 -10.82
C GLU A 72 6.47 -6.39 -9.44
N PRO A 73 7.44 -6.39 -8.52
CA PRO A 73 7.29 -6.98 -7.19
C PRO A 73 6.23 -6.28 -6.32
N PHE A 74 6.08 -5.00 -6.48
CA PHE A 74 5.08 -4.22 -5.75
C PHE A 74 3.97 -3.80 -6.71
N GLN A 75 2.73 -3.96 -6.27
CA GLN A 75 1.64 -3.29 -6.95
C GLN A 75 1.91 -1.78 -6.84
N PRO A 76 1.78 -1.02 -7.93
CA PRO A 76 1.78 0.42 -7.81
C PRO A 76 0.72 0.74 -6.75
N LYS A 77 1.12 1.45 -5.69
CA LYS A 77 0.16 1.96 -4.72
C LYS A 77 -0.92 2.64 -5.54
N ASP A 78 -2.17 2.21 -5.36
CA ASP A 78 -3.26 2.84 -6.07
C ASP A 78 -3.24 4.31 -5.66
N LYS A 79 -2.71 5.15 -6.55
CA LYS A 79 -2.64 6.61 -6.35
C LYS A 79 -4.01 7.18 -5.99
N ARG A 80 -5.09 6.46 -6.36
CA ARG A 80 -6.46 6.81 -5.99
C ARG A 80 -6.72 6.65 -4.50
N GLU A 81 -6.25 5.55 -3.88
CA GLU A 81 -6.45 5.35 -2.43
C GLU A 81 -5.57 6.30 -1.60
N GLU A 82 -4.34 6.53 -2.03
CA GLU A 82 -3.45 7.52 -1.41
C GLU A 82 -4.05 8.93 -1.51
N LEU A 83 -4.62 9.26 -2.66
CA LEU A 83 -5.26 10.53 -2.90
C LEU A 83 -6.59 10.70 -2.14
N LYS A 84 -7.40 9.64 -2.01
CA LYS A 84 -8.60 9.64 -1.16
C LYS A 84 -8.25 9.92 0.30
N ALA A 85 -7.18 9.33 0.82
CA ALA A 85 -6.72 9.56 2.18
C ALA A 85 -6.28 11.02 2.40
N VAL A 86 -5.48 11.57 1.48
CA VAL A 86 -5.07 12.98 1.50
C VAL A 86 -6.29 13.91 1.40
N PHE A 87 -7.24 13.58 0.54
CA PHE A 87 -8.47 14.37 0.37
C PHE A 87 -9.34 14.35 1.62
N ALA A 88 -9.51 13.20 2.26
CA ALA A 88 -10.24 13.09 3.53
C ALA A 88 -9.59 13.94 4.63
N ASP A 89 -8.27 13.98 4.71
CA ASP A 89 -7.53 14.82 5.65
C ASP A 89 -7.70 16.32 5.36
N VAL A 90 -7.68 16.72 4.11
CA VAL A 90 -7.94 18.13 3.70
C VAL A 90 -9.36 18.54 4.05
N LEU A 91 -10.35 17.68 3.78
CA LEU A 91 -11.77 17.94 4.11
C LEU A 91 -12.00 17.99 5.63
N SER A 92 -11.21 17.27 6.43
CA SER A 92 -11.30 17.31 7.90
C SER A 92 -10.78 18.61 8.53
N GLY A 93 -10.30 19.56 7.72
CA GLY A 93 -9.92 20.91 8.13
C GLY A 93 -8.52 21.06 8.73
N ARG A 94 -7.68 20.05 8.63
CA ARG A 94 -6.27 20.18 9.03
C ARG A 94 -5.51 21.10 8.07
N GLN A 95 -5.04 22.22 8.59
CA GLN A 95 -4.41 23.29 7.81
C GLN A 95 -3.06 22.91 7.20
N SER A 96 -2.38 21.88 7.76
CA SER A 96 -1.01 21.49 7.38
C SER A 96 -0.90 20.81 6.01
N ASP A 97 -2.02 20.30 5.47
CA ASP A 97 -1.96 19.40 4.32
C ASP A 97 -2.42 20.04 3.00
N LYS A 98 -2.84 21.33 3.04
CA LYS A 98 -3.29 22.04 1.82
C LYS A 98 -2.20 22.12 0.76
N ASN A 99 -0.96 22.39 1.16
CA ASN A 99 0.15 22.52 0.23
C ASN A 99 0.55 21.13 -0.34
N ALA A 100 0.61 20.10 0.51
CA ALA A 100 0.86 18.73 0.07
C ALA A 100 -0.24 18.21 -0.87
N PHE A 101 -1.49 18.61 -0.63
CA PHE A 101 -2.60 18.29 -1.50
C PHE A 101 -2.46 18.94 -2.89
N ILE A 102 -2.12 20.25 -2.93
CA ILE A 102 -1.92 20.97 -4.20
C ILE A 102 -0.78 20.34 -5.00
N GLU A 103 0.34 19.99 -4.34
CA GLU A 103 1.46 19.33 -4.99
C GLU A 103 1.07 17.92 -5.51
N ALA A 104 0.31 17.16 -4.75
CA ALA A 104 -0.15 15.84 -5.16
C ALA A 104 -1.09 15.91 -6.36
N VAL A 105 -1.99 16.90 -6.38
CA VAL A 105 -2.91 17.14 -7.52
C VAL A 105 -2.16 17.59 -8.77
N ALA A 106 -1.15 18.44 -8.61
CA ALA A 106 -0.35 18.95 -9.72
C ALA A 106 0.51 17.86 -10.41
N GLN A 107 0.76 16.75 -9.73
CA GLN A 107 1.52 15.61 -10.27
C GLN A 107 0.64 14.52 -10.90
N LEU A 108 -0.68 14.73 -10.94
CA LEU A 108 -1.59 13.75 -11.51
C LEU A 108 -1.51 13.72 -13.03
N PRO A 109 -1.55 12.54 -13.65
CA PRO A 109 -1.75 12.41 -15.08
C PRO A 109 -3.07 13.06 -15.54
N ASP A 110 -3.07 13.65 -16.72
CA ASP A 110 -4.21 14.40 -17.27
C ASP A 110 -5.50 13.58 -17.40
N ASP A 111 -5.40 12.27 -17.53
CA ASP A 111 -6.54 11.35 -17.61
C ASP A 111 -7.21 11.07 -16.25
N ILE A 112 -6.50 11.27 -15.16
CA ILE A 112 -7.02 11.06 -13.80
C ILE A 112 -7.73 12.30 -13.26
N PHE A 113 -7.30 13.50 -13.67
CA PHE A 113 -7.84 14.77 -13.19
C PHE A 113 -9.38 14.91 -13.35
N PRO A 114 -9.99 14.58 -14.50
CA PRO A 114 -11.45 14.67 -14.66
C PRO A 114 -12.23 13.74 -13.76
N VAL A 115 -11.69 12.56 -13.47
CA VAL A 115 -12.32 11.58 -12.56
C VAL A 115 -12.33 12.09 -11.13
N LEU A 116 -11.25 12.74 -10.71
CA LEU A 116 -11.14 13.36 -9.39
C LEU A 116 -12.08 14.53 -9.22
N VAL A 117 -12.14 15.43 -10.20
CA VAL A 117 -13.04 16.59 -10.16
C VAL A 117 -14.50 16.15 -10.00
N LYS A 118 -14.93 15.11 -10.73
CA LYS A 118 -16.28 14.53 -10.57
C LYS A 118 -16.51 13.98 -9.16
N SER A 119 -15.55 13.27 -8.60
CA SER A 119 -15.63 12.73 -7.24
C SER A 119 -15.69 13.85 -6.19
N TRP A 120 -14.99 14.94 -6.40
CA TRP A 120 -15.00 16.10 -5.52
C TRP A 120 -16.33 16.85 -5.54
N ILE A 121 -16.89 17.05 -6.71
CA ILE A 121 -18.20 17.70 -6.87
C ILE A 121 -19.25 16.87 -6.13
N ALA A 122 -19.27 15.55 -6.33
CA ALA A 122 -20.22 14.66 -5.66
C ALA A 122 -20.07 14.70 -4.13
N ALA A 123 -18.84 14.67 -3.61
CA ALA A 123 -18.58 14.77 -2.17
C ALA A 123 -18.98 16.13 -1.59
N ALA A 124 -18.74 17.23 -2.31
CA ALA A 124 -19.14 18.57 -1.89
C ALA A 124 -20.67 18.76 -1.87
N GLU A 125 -21.38 18.15 -2.81
CA GLU A 125 -22.85 18.17 -2.85
C GLU A 125 -23.43 17.37 -1.67
N GLU A 126 -22.89 16.20 -1.37
CA GLU A 126 -23.30 15.39 -0.22
C GLU A 126 -23.07 16.12 1.11
N MET A 127 -21.93 16.80 1.26
CA MET A 127 -21.67 17.64 2.43
C MET A 127 -22.65 18.81 2.57
N LYS A 128 -22.98 19.46 1.48
CA LYS A 128 -23.98 20.56 1.49
C LYS A 128 -25.37 20.08 1.92
N GLN A 129 -25.77 18.86 1.50
CA GLN A 129 -27.03 18.27 1.93
C GLN A 129 -27.03 17.97 3.43
N LYS A 130 -25.97 17.33 3.94
CA LYS A 130 -25.82 17.01 5.37
C LYS A 130 -25.79 18.24 6.28
N LEU A 131 -25.26 19.37 5.78
CA LEU A 131 -25.28 20.65 6.50
C LEU A 131 -26.69 21.27 6.57
N LYS A 132 -27.49 21.15 5.51
CA LYS A 132 -28.87 21.64 5.47
C LYS A 132 -29.83 20.81 6.32
N GLU A 133 -29.53 19.54 6.56
CA GLU A 133 -30.35 18.66 7.43
C GLU A 133 -30.08 18.89 8.92
N LYS A 134 -29.06 19.68 9.28
CA LYS A 134 -28.70 20.01 10.67
C LYS A 134 -29.13 21.40 11.10
N GLU A 135 -29.72 22.20 10.20
CA GLU A 135 -30.35 23.49 10.50
C GLU A 135 -31.87 23.32 10.73
#